data_2f44c96ff2c228aa8e5d1b79a817afcb
#
_entry.id   2f44c96ff2c228aa8e5d1b79a817afcb
#
_cell.length_a   1.000
_cell.length_b   1.000
_cell.length_c   1.000
_cell.angle_alpha   90.00
_cell.angle_beta   90.00
_cell.angle_gamma   90.00
#
_symmetry.space_group_name_H-M   'P 1'
#
loop_
_entity.id
_entity.type
_entity.pdbx_description
1 polymer ?
#
loop_
_entity_poly.entity_id
_entity_poly.type
_entity_poly.pdbx_seq_one_letter_code
_entity_poly.pdbx_strand_id
1 'polypeptide(L)'
;MKRLLAFFLALLLALTSAVGLHFLAESRIHVDSNAFASWSGDGKFQAREAILQNLTEDTILTFGSSEFQHGVKTPYHPAKVFQNTKFQMMLIGAGFYQSLSHAITLASLGDEVQKKEAILFLSPQWFRKSGVQPEAFASRFSDSHYIAMLKNKHLSPKVKDYMIRRSQELLSVDPSMQNRIAQYNRILYTGDASLFDRVNYRIFTRFMEEKELQTTMMQLIKDRIVRKSSGSKTSDTPDFVSLIDQSIKDGDKHNQGNPFYMDDNVYKRLIRPSLKKKKKPKCKRKL
;
A
#
# COMPACT_ATOMS: atom_id res chain seq x y z
N MET A 1 -42.84 -24.78 -15.21
CA MET A 1 -42.71 -24.69 -13.72
C MET A 1 -41.38 -25.16 -13.18
N LYS A 2 -40.91 -26.39 -13.45
CA LYS A 2 -39.64 -26.92 -12.90
C LYS A 2 -38.39 -26.03 -13.20
N ARG A 3 -38.27 -25.52 -14.44
CA ARG A 3 -37.15 -24.64 -14.84
C ARG A 3 -37.17 -23.27 -14.13
N LEU A 4 -38.35 -22.72 -13.91
CA LEU A 4 -38.51 -21.45 -13.19
C LEU A 4 -38.17 -21.63 -11.71
N LEU A 5 -38.62 -22.72 -11.09
CA LEU A 5 -38.26 -23.07 -9.72
C LEU A 5 -36.75 -23.27 -9.56
N ALA A 6 -36.11 -23.99 -10.48
CA ALA A 6 -34.66 -24.19 -10.48
C ALA A 6 -33.91 -22.86 -10.59
N PHE A 7 -34.38 -21.94 -11.44
CA PHE A 7 -33.78 -20.60 -11.55
C PHE A 7 -33.87 -19.82 -10.23
N PHE A 8 -35.05 -19.80 -9.58
CA PHE A 8 -35.19 -19.09 -8.32
C PHE A 8 -34.38 -19.71 -7.19
N LEU A 9 -34.29 -21.05 -7.15
CA LEU A 9 -33.43 -21.73 -6.18
C LEU A 9 -31.94 -21.44 -6.40
N ALA A 10 -31.50 -21.42 -7.65
CA ALA A 10 -30.12 -21.05 -7.97
C ALA A 10 -29.82 -19.59 -7.62
N LEU A 11 -30.77 -18.68 -7.91
CA LEU A 11 -30.63 -17.27 -7.55
C LEU A 11 -30.58 -17.09 -6.03
N LEU A 12 -31.47 -17.76 -5.29
CA LEU A 12 -31.46 -17.72 -3.82
C LEU A 12 -30.14 -18.24 -3.24
N LEU A 13 -29.65 -19.37 -3.78
CA LEU A 13 -28.37 -19.94 -3.37
C LEU A 13 -27.20 -18.97 -3.65
N ALA A 14 -27.19 -18.34 -4.82
CA ALA A 14 -26.16 -17.36 -5.16
C ALA A 14 -26.19 -16.14 -4.21
N LEU A 15 -27.37 -15.62 -3.91
CA LEU A 15 -27.54 -14.48 -3.00
C LEU A 15 -27.13 -14.85 -1.56
N THR A 16 -27.57 -15.98 -1.06
CA THR A 16 -27.19 -16.45 0.31
C THR A 16 -25.69 -16.72 0.41
N SER A 17 -25.06 -17.27 -0.65
CA SER A 17 -23.62 -17.48 -0.70
C SER A 17 -22.86 -16.13 -0.72
N ALA A 18 -23.32 -15.16 -1.49
CA ALA A 18 -22.71 -13.81 -1.54
C ALA A 18 -22.78 -13.13 -0.17
N VAL A 19 -23.94 -13.18 0.48
CA VAL A 19 -24.12 -12.63 1.84
C VAL A 19 -23.22 -13.36 2.85
N GLY A 20 -23.16 -14.69 2.79
CA GLY A 20 -22.29 -15.48 3.66
C GLY A 20 -20.81 -15.17 3.47
N LEU A 21 -20.36 -14.98 2.22
CA LEU A 21 -18.98 -14.57 1.90
C LEU A 21 -18.68 -13.16 2.41
N HIS A 22 -19.63 -12.23 2.30
CA HIS A 22 -19.48 -10.88 2.82
C HIS A 22 -19.21 -10.91 4.34
N PHE A 23 -20.09 -11.53 5.12
CA PHE A 23 -19.90 -11.62 6.57
C PHE A 23 -18.65 -12.39 6.98
N LEU A 24 -18.28 -13.44 6.22
CA LEU A 24 -17.03 -14.14 6.43
C LEU A 24 -15.84 -13.22 6.20
N ALA A 25 -15.83 -12.46 5.11
CA ALA A 25 -14.76 -11.53 4.79
C ALA A 25 -14.65 -10.43 5.85
N GLU A 26 -15.76 -9.80 6.22
CA GLU A 26 -15.81 -8.78 7.27
C GLU A 26 -15.27 -9.30 8.61
N SER A 27 -15.67 -10.52 9.00
CA SER A 27 -15.15 -11.14 10.24
C SER A 27 -13.65 -11.44 10.18
N ARG A 28 -13.07 -11.65 8.99
CA ARG A 28 -11.67 -12.02 8.79
C ARG A 28 -10.71 -10.85 8.67
N ILE A 29 -11.18 -9.67 8.31
CA ILE A 29 -10.35 -8.47 8.30
C ILE A 29 -10.10 -7.90 9.70
N HIS A 30 -10.89 -8.29 10.70
CA HIS A 30 -10.62 -8.03 12.11
C HIS A 30 -9.56 -9.01 12.63
N VAL A 31 -8.31 -8.67 12.44
CA VAL A 31 -7.15 -9.44 12.90
C VAL A 31 -6.51 -8.77 14.11
N ASP A 32 -5.43 -9.35 14.64
CA ASP A 32 -4.58 -8.64 15.60
C ASP A 32 -4.05 -7.35 14.96
N SER A 33 -4.37 -6.21 15.57
CA SER A 33 -4.06 -4.90 14.99
C SER A 33 -2.55 -4.69 14.78
N ASN A 34 -1.68 -5.23 15.65
CA ASN A 34 -0.24 -5.16 15.47
C ASN A 34 0.23 -6.04 14.29
N ALA A 35 -0.36 -7.24 14.15
CA ALA A 35 -0.06 -8.12 13.02
C ALA A 35 -0.49 -7.48 11.70
N PHE A 36 -1.68 -6.85 11.66
CA PHE A 36 -2.13 -6.12 10.48
C PHE A 36 -1.27 -4.89 10.21
N ALA A 37 -0.95 -4.09 11.22
CA ALA A 37 -0.14 -2.90 11.07
C ALA A 37 1.23 -3.20 10.48
N SER A 38 1.91 -4.21 10.99
CA SER A 38 3.23 -4.65 10.52
C SER A 38 3.22 -5.44 9.21
N TRP A 39 2.05 -5.91 8.77
CA TRP A 39 1.92 -6.62 7.49
C TRP A 39 2.24 -5.70 6.32
N SER A 40 3.13 -6.14 5.45
CA SER A 40 3.58 -5.43 4.25
C SER A 40 3.12 -6.10 2.94
N GLY A 41 2.01 -6.82 2.99
CA GLY A 41 1.44 -7.50 1.82
C GLY A 41 0.98 -6.51 0.74
N ASP A 42 1.12 -6.95 -0.52
CA ASP A 42 0.89 -6.12 -1.71
C ASP A 42 -0.53 -5.53 -1.83
N GLY A 43 -1.52 -6.06 -1.15
CA GLY A 43 -2.90 -5.58 -1.23
C GLY A 43 -3.31 -4.60 -0.14
N LYS A 44 -2.47 -4.40 0.87
CA LYS A 44 -2.83 -3.54 2.02
C LYS A 44 -3.14 -2.09 1.61
N PHE A 45 -2.45 -1.56 0.61
CA PHE A 45 -2.69 -0.20 0.12
C PHE A 45 -4.07 -0.01 -0.52
N GLN A 46 -4.80 -1.08 -0.86
CA GLN A 46 -6.18 -1.03 -1.36
C GLN A 46 -7.22 -1.33 -0.28
N ALA A 47 -6.78 -1.81 0.88
CA ALA A 47 -7.63 -2.31 1.95
C ALA A 47 -8.08 -1.19 2.91
N ARG A 48 -8.75 -0.15 2.39
CA ARG A 48 -9.15 1.02 3.18
C ARG A 48 -9.91 0.65 4.45
N GLU A 49 -10.93 -0.19 4.32
CA GLU A 49 -11.78 -0.58 5.46
C GLU A 49 -10.98 -1.37 6.51
N ALA A 50 -10.14 -2.29 6.08
CA ALA A 50 -9.27 -3.04 6.98
C ALA A 50 -8.24 -2.14 7.67
N ILE A 51 -7.72 -1.10 6.99
CA ILE A 51 -6.85 -0.10 7.62
C ILE A 51 -7.63 0.60 8.73
N LEU A 52 -8.83 1.13 8.45
CA LEU A 52 -9.64 1.85 9.42
C LEU A 52 -9.99 0.99 10.64
N GLN A 53 -10.40 -0.24 10.43
CA GLN A 53 -10.78 -1.16 11.51
C GLN A 53 -9.60 -1.60 12.40
N ASN A 54 -8.38 -1.44 11.92
CA ASN A 54 -7.16 -1.79 12.64
C ASN A 54 -6.38 -0.58 13.17
N LEU A 55 -6.95 0.64 13.09
CA LEU A 55 -6.38 1.81 13.75
C LEU A 55 -6.62 1.74 15.26
N THR A 56 -5.59 2.02 16.04
CA THR A 56 -5.66 2.18 17.51
C THR A 56 -5.19 3.58 17.90
N GLU A 57 -5.32 3.97 19.16
CA GLU A 57 -4.82 5.25 19.65
C GLU A 57 -3.30 5.40 19.44
N ASP A 58 -2.57 4.31 19.62
CA ASP A 58 -1.12 4.25 19.49
C ASP A 58 -0.63 4.04 18.04
N THR A 59 -1.52 4.11 17.05
CA THR A 59 -1.14 3.89 15.65
C THR A 59 -0.37 5.07 15.09
N ILE A 60 0.82 4.79 14.53
CA ILE A 60 1.61 5.70 13.71
C ILE A 60 1.45 5.28 12.26
N LEU A 61 0.85 6.13 11.42
CA LEU A 61 0.72 5.87 9.99
C LEU A 61 2.08 5.94 9.32
N THR A 62 2.49 4.89 8.65
CA THR A 62 3.83 4.81 8.07
C THR A 62 3.74 4.54 6.59
N PHE A 63 3.98 5.58 5.80
CA PHE A 63 3.90 5.55 4.34
C PHE A 63 5.28 5.31 3.73
N GLY A 64 5.34 4.41 2.77
CA GLY A 64 6.57 4.08 2.06
C GLY A 64 6.30 3.35 0.75
N SER A 65 7.31 2.67 0.23
CA SER A 65 7.24 1.97 -1.05
C SER A 65 7.85 0.56 -0.91
N SER A 66 8.77 0.19 -1.80
CA SER A 66 9.41 -1.14 -1.80
C SER A 66 10.28 -1.44 -0.59
N GLU A 67 10.70 -0.42 0.17
CA GLU A 67 11.47 -0.58 1.40
C GLU A 67 10.75 -1.45 2.44
N PHE A 68 9.42 -1.44 2.45
CA PHE A 68 8.64 -2.31 3.35
C PHE A 68 8.64 -3.79 2.96
N GLN A 69 9.14 -4.11 1.78
CA GLN A 69 9.25 -5.49 1.28
C GLN A 69 10.67 -6.04 1.42
N HIS A 70 11.65 -5.17 1.72
CA HIS A 70 13.04 -5.54 1.87
C HIS A 70 13.45 -5.59 3.34
N GLY A 71 14.28 -6.57 3.69
CA GLY A 71 14.83 -6.69 5.03
C GLY A 71 13.82 -7.00 6.14
N VAL A 72 12.64 -7.55 5.82
CA VAL A 72 11.54 -7.83 6.77
C VAL A 72 11.97 -8.70 7.96
N LYS A 73 13.04 -9.48 7.80
CA LYS A 73 13.60 -10.34 8.86
C LYS A 73 14.62 -9.64 9.73
N THR A 74 15.07 -8.45 9.36
CA THR A 74 16.07 -7.70 10.13
C THR A 74 15.43 -6.99 11.32
N PRO A 75 16.12 -6.81 12.44
CA PRO A 75 15.58 -6.16 13.63
C PRO A 75 15.31 -4.66 13.44
N TYR A 76 15.97 -4.04 12.47
CA TYR A 76 15.82 -2.61 12.11
C TYR A 76 14.76 -2.36 11.04
N HIS A 77 14.05 -3.38 10.56
CA HIS A 77 12.89 -3.17 9.69
C HIS A 77 11.75 -2.49 10.48
N PRO A 78 11.03 -1.50 9.91
CA PRO A 78 9.97 -0.76 10.62
C PRO A 78 8.95 -1.66 11.35
N ALA A 79 8.59 -2.80 10.76
CA ALA A 79 7.71 -3.79 11.39
C ALA A 79 8.30 -4.44 12.66
N LYS A 80 9.62 -4.39 12.86
CA LYS A 80 10.33 -5.04 13.97
C LYS A 80 10.78 -4.06 15.05
N VAL A 81 11.19 -2.86 14.64
CA VAL A 81 11.70 -1.83 15.57
C VAL A 81 10.72 -1.56 16.70
N PHE A 82 9.42 -1.46 16.40
CA PHE A 82 8.38 -1.13 17.37
C PHE A 82 7.59 -2.35 17.88
N GLN A 83 8.03 -3.57 17.55
CA GLN A 83 7.26 -4.80 17.82
C GLN A 83 6.94 -4.99 19.32
N ASN A 84 7.83 -4.56 20.21
CA ASN A 84 7.70 -4.74 21.67
C ASN A 84 7.36 -3.43 22.40
N THR A 85 6.92 -2.40 21.67
CA THR A 85 6.53 -1.12 22.25
C THR A 85 5.03 -0.93 22.24
N LYS A 86 4.52 0.11 22.89
CA LYS A 86 3.11 0.50 22.82
C LYS A 86 2.70 0.96 21.42
N PHE A 87 3.65 1.50 20.64
CA PHE A 87 3.37 2.04 19.31
C PHE A 87 3.09 0.95 18.28
N GLN A 88 2.19 1.27 17.36
CA GLN A 88 1.79 0.41 16.27
C GLN A 88 2.12 1.07 14.93
N MET A 89 3.15 0.56 14.26
CA MET A 89 3.55 1.06 12.93
C MET A 89 2.62 0.51 11.86
N MET A 90 1.65 1.30 11.39
CA MET A 90 0.76 0.94 10.28
C MET A 90 1.47 1.15 8.95
N LEU A 91 2.16 0.11 8.45
CA LEU A 91 2.90 0.18 7.19
C LEU A 91 1.93 0.20 6.00
N ILE A 92 1.94 1.28 5.22
CA ILE A 92 1.11 1.48 4.02
C ILE A 92 2.02 1.79 2.85
N GLY A 93 2.14 0.86 1.93
CA GLY A 93 2.98 1.03 0.74
C GLY A 93 3.41 -0.28 0.13
N ALA A 94 3.80 -0.21 -1.13
CA ALA A 94 4.32 -1.31 -1.93
C ALA A 94 5.24 -0.74 -3.01
N GLY A 95 5.94 -1.59 -3.74
CA GLY A 95 6.77 -1.14 -4.86
C GLY A 95 5.98 -0.21 -5.79
N PHE A 96 6.57 0.92 -6.17
CA PHE A 96 5.97 1.99 -6.98
C PHE A 96 4.86 2.81 -6.31
N TYR A 97 4.55 2.58 -5.05
CA TYR A 97 3.63 3.42 -4.28
C TYR A 97 4.35 4.70 -3.88
N GLN A 98 3.89 5.86 -4.37
CA GLN A 98 4.58 7.14 -4.25
C GLN A 98 3.69 8.24 -3.69
N SER A 99 4.24 9.44 -3.53
CA SER A 99 3.64 10.56 -2.79
C SER A 99 2.18 10.87 -3.12
N LEU A 100 1.76 10.83 -4.40
CA LEU A 100 0.36 11.07 -4.75
C LEU A 100 -0.56 9.96 -4.22
N SER A 101 -0.14 8.70 -4.32
CA SER A 101 -0.89 7.57 -3.78
C SER A 101 -0.98 7.65 -2.26
N HIS A 102 0.13 8.02 -1.58
CA HIS A 102 0.13 8.25 -0.13
C HIS A 102 -0.83 9.37 0.27
N ALA A 103 -0.82 10.49 -0.46
CA ALA A 103 -1.70 11.63 -0.20
C ALA A 103 -3.18 11.24 -0.38
N ILE A 104 -3.53 10.50 -1.43
CA ILE A 104 -4.89 10.00 -1.67
C ILE A 104 -5.30 9.06 -0.53
N THR A 105 -4.43 8.13 -0.13
CA THR A 105 -4.71 7.21 0.97
C THR A 105 -4.90 7.96 2.29
N LEU A 106 -3.99 8.85 2.67
CA LEU A 106 -4.12 9.64 3.88
C LEU A 106 -5.42 10.46 3.89
N ALA A 107 -5.72 11.13 2.78
CA ALA A 107 -6.94 11.91 2.61
C ALA A 107 -8.22 11.05 2.70
N SER A 108 -8.15 9.79 2.31
CA SER A 108 -9.28 8.87 2.35
C SER A 108 -9.63 8.36 3.75
N LEU A 109 -8.69 8.43 4.69
CA LEU A 109 -8.90 7.98 6.06
C LEU A 109 -9.67 9.03 6.90
N GLY A 110 -9.77 10.27 6.40
CA GLY A 110 -10.68 11.29 6.94
C GLY A 110 -10.42 11.65 8.40
N ASP A 111 -11.47 11.71 9.18
CA ASP A 111 -11.45 12.16 10.58
C ASP A 111 -10.70 11.20 11.51
N GLU A 112 -10.63 9.92 11.15
CA GLU A 112 -10.00 8.87 11.96
C GLU A 112 -8.50 9.09 12.16
N VAL A 113 -7.89 9.92 11.33
CA VAL A 113 -6.44 10.19 11.36
C VAL A 113 -6.06 11.62 11.77
N GLN A 114 -7.02 12.48 12.10
CA GLN A 114 -6.74 13.90 12.43
C GLN A 114 -5.79 14.10 13.61
N LYS A 115 -5.80 13.16 14.55
CA LYS A 115 -4.93 13.20 15.75
C LYS A 115 -3.80 12.17 15.69
N LYS A 116 -3.56 11.56 14.53
CA LYS A 116 -2.56 10.54 14.35
C LYS A 116 -1.24 11.12 13.84
N GLU A 117 -0.14 10.58 14.32
CA GLU A 117 1.17 10.85 13.75
C GLU A 117 1.36 10.07 12.47
N ALA A 118 2.13 10.64 11.55
CA ALA A 118 2.46 10.00 10.29
C ALA A 118 3.95 10.14 9.97
N ILE A 119 4.54 9.05 9.48
CA ILE A 119 5.91 9.00 8.96
C ILE A 119 5.84 8.74 7.46
N LEU A 120 6.51 9.57 6.66
CA LEU A 120 6.62 9.37 5.23
C LEU A 120 8.07 9.07 4.85
N PHE A 121 8.33 7.86 4.38
CA PHE A 121 9.60 7.48 3.79
C PHE A 121 9.68 8.01 2.37
N LEU A 122 10.58 8.95 2.13
CA LEU A 122 10.83 9.52 0.82
C LEU A 122 12.05 8.89 0.16
N SER A 123 11.86 8.33 -1.01
CA SER A 123 12.96 7.79 -1.79
C SER A 123 13.47 8.83 -2.80
N PRO A 124 14.79 9.15 -2.84
CA PRO A 124 15.35 10.13 -3.78
C PRO A 124 15.02 9.84 -5.25
N GLN A 125 14.84 8.58 -5.60
CA GLN A 125 14.46 8.15 -6.95
C GLN A 125 13.08 8.64 -7.41
N TRP A 126 12.19 9.06 -6.49
CA TRP A 126 10.87 9.62 -6.86
C TRP A 126 10.97 11.02 -7.45
N PHE A 127 12.09 11.73 -7.22
CA PHE A 127 12.35 13.09 -7.69
C PHE A 127 13.09 13.14 -9.05
N ARG A 128 13.02 12.05 -9.80
CA ARG A 128 13.56 12.02 -11.17
C ARG A 128 12.76 12.93 -12.10
N LYS A 129 13.41 13.41 -13.19
CA LYS A 129 12.76 14.24 -14.20
C LYS A 129 11.51 13.58 -14.81
N SER A 130 11.49 12.25 -14.92
CA SER A 130 10.33 11.48 -15.41
C SER A 130 9.13 11.52 -14.46
N GLY A 131 9.31 11.89 -13.19
CA GLY A 131 8.24 11.89 -12.19
C GLY A 131 7.63 10.51 -11.92
N VAL A 132 6.35 10.51 -11.57
CA VAL A 132 5.55 9.29 -11.37
C VAL A 132 5.25 8.66 -12.72
N GLN A 133 5.51 7.37 -12.85
CA GLN A 133 5.19 6.60 -14.05
C GLN A 133 3.70 6.27 -14.08
N PRO A 134 2.97 6.60 -15.16
CA PRO A 134 1.53 6.40 -15.26
C PRO A 134 1.10 4.95 -15.03
N GLU A 135 1.78 3.97 -15.63
CA GLU A 135 1.49 2.55 -15.49
C GLU A 135 1.67 2.06 -14.04
N ALA A 136 2.71 2.58 -13.38
CA ALA A 136 2.98 2.26 -11.99
C ALA A 136 1.88 2.84 -11.07
N PHE A 137 1.43 4.07 -11.33
CA PHE A 137 0.33 4.67 -10.60
C PHE A 137 -0.98 3.90 -10.83
N ALA A 138 -1.31 3.57 -12.07
CA ALA A 138 -2.50 2.81 -12.42
C ALA A 138 -2.52 1.43 -11.72
N SER A 139 -1.39 0.72 -11.68
CA SER A 139 -1.29 -0.59 -11.02
C SER A 139 -1.49 -0.53 -9.49
N ARG A 140 -1.32 0.65 -8.89
CA ARG A 140 -1.43 0.91 -7.46
C ARG A 140 -2.64 1.76 -7.07
N PHE A 141 -3.49 2.06 -8.04
CA PHE A 141 -4.68 2.87 -7.81
C PHE A 141 -5.75 2.10 -7.04
N SER A 142 -6.43 2.78 -6.11
CA SER A 142 -7.56 2.25 -5.36
C SER A 142 -8.76 3.18 -5.53
N ASP A 143 -9.85 2.63 -6.06
CA ASP A 143 -11.11 3.33 -6.24
C ASP A 143 -11.71 3.75 -4.88
N SER A 144 -11.64 2.90 -3.86
CA SER A 144 -12.21 3.21 -2.54
C SER A 144 -11.49 4.37 -1.86
N HIS A 145 -10.15 4.40 -1.92
CA HIS A 145 -9.39 5.53 -1.41
C HIS A 145 -9.69 6.81 -2.18
N TYR A 146 -9.79 6.74 -3.51
CA TYR A 146 -10.08 7.92 -4.32
C TYR A 146 -11.47 8.49 -4.04
N ILE A 147 -12.49 7.64 -3.98
CA ILE A 147 -13.86 8.02 -3.63
C ILE A 147 -13.93 8.66 -2.24
N ALA A 148 -13.27 8.06 -1.25
CA ALA A 148 -13.24 8.58 0.11
C ALA A 148 -12.50 9.92 0.19
N MET A 149 -11.41 10.11 -0.55
CA MET A 149 -10.71 11.39 -0.70
C MET A 149 -11.63 12.48 -1.28
N LEU A 150 -12.43 12.15 -2.32
CA LEU A 150 -13.40 13.10 -2.88
C LEU A 150 -14.45 13.54 -1.85
N LYS A 151 -14.90 12.62 -1.00
CA LYS A 151 -15.88 12.88 0.08
C LYS A 151 -15.30 13.63 1.27
N ASN A 152 -13.98 13.68 1.41
CA ASN A 152 -13.34 14.33 2.56
C ASN A 152 -13.58 15.85 2.53
N LYS A 153 -14.27 16.36 3.54
CA LYS A 153 -14.65 17.78 3.68
C LYS A 153 -13.53 18.66 4.24
N HIS A 154 -12.50 18.06 4.83
CA HIS A 154 -11.39 18.78 5.45
C HIS A 154 -10.27 19.14 4.44
N LEU A 155 -10.28 18.52 3.25
CA LEU A 155 -9.34 18.90 2.20
C LEU A 155 -9.71 20.24 1.58
N SER A 156 -8.73 21.12 1.47
CA SER A 156 -8.93 22.37 0.74
C SER A 156 -9.25 22.09 -0.74
N PRO A 157 -10.10 22.90 -1.38
CA PRO A 157 -10.43 22.75 -2.81
C PRO A 157 -9.19 22.67 -3.68
N LYS A 158 -8.18 23.54 -3.43
CA LYS A 158 -6.92 23.57 -4.18
C LYS A 158 -6.17 22.23 -4.15
N VAL A 159 -6.11 21.58 -2.99
CA VAL A 159 -5.44 20.26 -2.85
C VAL A 159 -6.26 19.19 -3.56
N LYS A 160 -7.57 19.21 -3.40
CA LYS A 160 -8.48 18.26 -4.05
C LYS A 160 -8.42 18.38 -5.57
N ASP A 161 -8.46 19.59 -6.12
CA ASP A 161 -8.31 19.86 -7.56
C ASP A 161 -6.98 19.33 -8.12
N TYR A 162 -5.89 19.54 -7.38
CA TYR A 162 -4.59 18.99 -7.77
C TYR A 162 -4.62 17.47 -7.84
N MET A 163 -5.15 16.81 -6.79
CA MET A 163 -5.24 15.34 -6.76
C MET A 163 -6.11 14.79 -7.89
N ILE A 164 -7.25 15.42 -8.16
CA ILE A 164 -8.17 15.05 -9.25
C ILE A 164 -7.46 15.17 -10.60
N ARG A 165 -6.94 16.35 -10.92
CA ARG A 165 -6.26 16.59 -12.20
C ARG A 165 -5.09 15.63 -12.40
N ARG A 166 -4.23 15.50 -11.39
CA ARG A 166 -3.05 14.65 -11.50
C ARG A 166 -3.38 13.16 -11.62
N SER A 167 -4.43 12.70 -10.94
CA SER A 167 -4.90 11.33 -11.09
C SER A 167 -5.46 11.07 -12.48
N GLN A 168 -6.22 12.01 -13.07
CA GLN A 168 -6.73 11.89 -14.43
C GLN A 168 -5.61 11.85 -15.47
N GLU A 169 -4.58 12.69 -15.31
CA GLU A 169 -3.40 12.67 -16.17
C GLU A 169 -2.67 11.32 -16.13
N LEU A 170 -2.40 10.81 -14.93
CA LEU A 170 -1.67 9.56 -14.75
C LEU A 170 -2.46 8.32 -15.17
N LEU A 171 -3.78 8.35 -15.05
CA LEU A 171 -4.65 7.24 -15.45
C LEU A 171 -5.02 7.26 -16.95
N SER A 172 -4.48 8.19 -17.74
CA SER A 172 -4.68 8.22 -19.20
C SER A 172 -4.17 6.97 -19.92
N VAL A 173 -3.28 6.20 -19.30
CA VAL A 173 -2.79 4.90 -19.81
C VAL A 173 -3.83 3.78 -19.70
N ASP A 174 -4.87 3.96 -18.89
CA ASP A 174 -6.02 3.06 -18.75
C ASP A 174 -7.33 3.85 -18.93
N PRO A 175 -7.88 3.91 -20.16
CA PRO A 175 -9.11 4.65 -20.44
C PRO A 175 -10.30 4.20 -19.58
N SER A 176 -10.36 2.94 -19.17
CA SER A 176 -11.44 2.42 -18.31
C SER A 176 -11.36 3.04 -16.90
N MET A 177 -10.15 3.06 -16.31
CA MET A 177 -9.92 3.74 -15.04
C MET A 177 -10.15 5.25 -15.15
N GLN A 178 -9.65 5.88 -16.20
CA GLN A 178 -9.80 7.31 -16.41
C GLN A 178 -11.28 7.73 -16.51
N ASN A 179 -12.08 7.00 -17.29
CA ASN A 179 -13.51 7.25 -17.41
C ASN A 179 -14.25 7.05 -16.08
N ARG A 180 -13.85 6.04 -15.33
CA ARG A 180 -14.44 5.73 -14.03
C ARG A 180 -14.19 6.85 -13.01
N ILE A 181 -12.96 7.34 -12.89
CA ILE A 181 -12.68 8.46 -11.99
C ILE A 181 -13.32 9.77 -12.47
N ALA A 182 -13.44 9.99 -13.78
CA ALA A 182 -14.18 11.14 -14.32
C ALA A 182 -15.66 11.11 -13.90
N GLN A 183 -16.28 9.93 -13.89
CA GLN A 183 -17.62 9.74 -13.37
C GLN A 183 -17.71 10.05 -11.87
N TYR A 184 -16.75 9.55 -11.06
CA TYR A 184 -16.71 9.88 -9.61
C TYR A 184 -16.60 11.38 -9.37
N ASN A 185 -15.75 12.07 -10.14
CA ASN A 185 -15.59 13.52 -10.03
C ASN A 185 -16.88 14.26 -10.34
N ARG A 186 -17.59 13.90 -11.41
CA ARG A 186 -18.90 14.50 -11.74
C ARG A 186 -19.92 14.30 -10.62
N ILE A 187 -19.98 13.10 -10.05
CA ILE A 187 -21.01 12.78 -9.04
C ILE A 187 -20.69 13.38 -7.68
N LEU A 188 -19.43 13.32 -7.25
CA LEU A 188 -19.03 13.60 -5.87
C LEU A 188 -18.40 14.98 -5.67
N TYR A 189 -17.86 15.56 -6.74
CA TYR A 189 -17.13 16.83 -6.64
C TYR A 189 -17.86 17.98 -7.33
N THR A 190 -18.23 17.85 -8.61
CA THR A 190 -18.95 18.91 -9.33
C THR A 190 -20.46 18.87 -9.09
N GLY A 191 -21.01 17.74 -8.70
CA GLY A 191 -22.45 17.55 -8.51
C GLY A 191 -23.26 17.41 -9.81
N ASP A 192 -22.58 17.45 -10.97
CA ASP A 192 -23.19 17.39 -12.30
C ASP A 192 -23.36 15.92 -12.74
N ALA A 193 -24.40 15.27 -12.22
CA ALA A 193 -24.69 13.88 -12.49
C ALA A 193 -26.18 13.60 -12.63
N SER A 194 -26.55 12.84 -13.67
CA SER A 194 -27.88 12.32 -13.86
C SER A 194 -28.31 11.32 -12.78
N LEU A 195 -29.61 11.04 -12.68
CA LEU A 195 -30.11 9.98 -11.79
C LEU A 195 -29.48 8.61 -12.13
N PHE A 196 -29.33 8.31 -13.43
CA PHE A 196 -28.73 7.09 -13.93
C PHE A 196 -27.27 6.97 -13.49
N ASP A 197 -26.48 8.04 -13.59
CA ASP A 197 -25.10 8.07 -13.10
C ASP A 197 -25.02 7.76 -11.61
N ARG A 198 -25.93 8.33 -10.81
CA ARG A 198 -25.98 8.11 -9.36
C ARG A 198 -26.32 6.67 -9.00
N VAL A 199 -27.24 6.04 -9.74
CA VAL A 199 -27.61 4.63 -9.53
C VAL A 199 -26.43 3.72 -9.91
N ASN A 200 -25.86 3.91 -11.09
CA ASN A 200 -24.69 3.14 -11.53
C ASN A 200 -23.50 3.28 -10.57
N TYR A 201 -23.25 4.49 -10.10
CA TYR A 201 -22.23 4.76 -9.12
C TYR A 201 -22.45 3.94 -7.83
N ARG A 202 -23.69 3.91 -7.30
CA ARG A 202 -23.98 3.14 -6.08
C ARG A 202 -23.74 1.64 -6.28
N ILE A 203 -24.20 1.09 -7.40
CA ILE A 203 -24.02 -0.34 -7.71
C ILE A 203 -22.55 -0.65 -7.84
N PHE A 204 -21.82 0.16 -8.63
CA PHE A 204 -20.42 -0.08 -8.92
C PHE A 204 -19.54 0.07 -7.67
N THR A 205 -19.77 1.10 -6.84
CA THR A 205 -19.00 1.30 -5.63
C THR A 205 -19.20 0.16 -4.63
N ARG A 206 -20.44 -0.34 -4.48
CA ARG A 206 -20.69 -1.53 -3.64
C ARG A 206 -19.97 -2.77 -4.16
N PHE A 207 -19.97 -2.97 -5.46
CA PHE A 207 -19.21 -4.07 -6.07
C PHE A 207 -17.68 -3.95 -5.81
N MET A 208 -17.13 -2.74 -5.94
CA MET A 208 -15.70 -2.50 -5.69
C MET A 208 -15.34 -2.64 -4.22
N GLU A 209 -16.16 -2.13 -3.30
CA GLU A 209 -16.00 -2.30 -1.86
C GLU A 209 -15.99 -3.79 -1.48
N GLU A 210 -16.93 -4.57 -2.02
CA GLU A 210 -17.00 -6.01 -1.78
C GLU A 210 -15.79 -6.75 -2.36
N LYS A 211 -15.35 -6.41 -3.57
CA LYS A 211 -14.15 -6.98 -4.19
C LYS A 211 -12.90 -6.69 -3.35
N GLU A 212 -12.73 -5.47 -2.86
CA GLU A 212 -11.59 -5.10 -2.01
C GLU A 212 -11.63 -5.87 -0.69
N LEU A 213 -12.79 -5.97 -0.06
CA LEU A 213 -12.99 -6.72 1.17
C LEU A 213 -12.59 -8.19 1.02
N GLN A 214 -13.10 -8.86 -0.02
CA GLN A 214 -12.80 -10.28 -0.28
C GLN A 214 -11.33 -10.48 -0.67
N THR A 215 -10.76 -9.58 -1.47
CA THR A 215 -9.33 -9.64 -1.84
C THR A 215 -8.45 -9.48 -0.61
N THR A 216 -8.78 -8.56 0.28
CA THR A 216 -8.05 -8.36 1.54
C THR A 216 -8.12 -9.59 2.42
N MET A 217 -9.31 -10.17 2.62
CA MET A 217 -9.48 -11.42 3.36
C MET A 217 -8.60 -12.54 2.79
N MET A 218 -8.63 -12.76 1.48
CA MET A 218 -7.84 -13.80 0.84
C MET A 218 -6.34 -13.60 1.05
N GLN A 219 -5.86 -12.36 0.99
CA GLN A 219 -4.45 -12.06 1.21
C GLN A 219 -4.05 -12.25 2.67
N LEU A 220 -4.87 -11.83 3.63
CA LEU A 220 -4.63 -12.07 5.06
C LEU A 220 -4.55 -13.57 5.38
N ILE A 221 -5.42 -14.37 4.77
CA ILE A 221 -5.39 -15.84 4.91
C ILE A 221 -4.11 -16.42 4.29
N LYS A 222 -3.76 -16.01 3.07
CA LYS A 222 -2.55 -16.45 2.35
C LYS A 222 -1.29 -16.14 3.16
N ASP A 223 -1.20 -14.94 3.72
CA ASP A 223 -0.04 -14.46 4.47
C ASP A 223 -0.09 -14.89 5.95
N ARG A 224 -1.10 -15.66 6.34
CA ARG A 224 -1.32 -16.20 7.68
C ARG A 224 -1.38 -15.11 8.76
N ILE A 225 -1.94 -13.96 8.42
CA ILE A 225 -2.24 -12.91 9.38
C ILE A 225 -3.49 -13.33 10.15
N VAL A 226 -3.33 -13.63 11.43
CA VAL A 226 -4.38 -14.25 12.25
C VAL A 226 -4.73 -13.37 13.46
N ARG A 227 -5.92 -13.62 14.04
CA ARG A 227 -6.28 -13.13 15.36
C ARG A 227 -5.38 -13.80 16.41
N LYS A 228 -4.33 -13.13 16.82
CA LYS A 228 -3.57 -13.50 18.01
C LYS A 228 -3.64 -12.35 19.00
N SER A 229 -3.87 -12.69 20.26
CA SER A 229 -3.64 -11.75 21.35
C SER A 229 -2.16 -11.37 21.36
N SER A 230 -1.89 -10.09 21.24
CA SER A 230 -0.52 -9.58 21.39
C SER A 230 -0.05 -9.86 22.81
N GLY A 231 1.16 -10.39 22.95
CA GLY A 231 1.81 -10.45 24.24
C GLY A 231 1.91 -9.07 24.89
N SER A 232 2.12 -9.02 26.21
CA SER A 232 2.29 -7.77 26.94
C SER A 232 3.41 -6.94 26.31
N LYS A 233 3.10 -5.69 25.98
CA LYS A 233 4.09 -4.72 25.50
C LYS A 233 4.96 -4.31 26.68
N THR A 234 6.27 -4.39 26.53
CA THR A 234 7.23 -4.29 27.65
C THR A 234 7.94 -2.95 27.73
N SER A 235 7.87 -2.11 26.68
CA SER A 235 8.59 -0.84 26.62
C SER A 235 7.78 0.23 25.90
N ASP A 236 8.00 1.50 26.29
CA ASP A 236 7.44 2.67 25.63
C ASP A 236 8.23 3.09 24.38
N THR A 237 9.52 2.76 24.33
CA THR A 237 10.41 3.15 23.24
C THR A 237 11.28 1.98 22.79
N PRO A 238 11.67 1.91 21.50
CA PRO A 238 12.68 0.97 21.03
C PRO A 238 14.05 1.29 21.62
N ASP A 239 14.86 0.25 21.81
CA ASP A 239 16.31 0.42 22.10
C ASP A 239 17.06 0.76 20.80
N PHE A 240 17.04 2.03 20.43
CA PHE A 240 17.67 2.52 19.21
C PHE A 240 19.20 2.36 19.23
N VAL A 241 19.85 2.43 20.41
CA VAL A 241 21.31 2.29 20.52
C VAL A 241 21.72 0.86 20.12
N SER A 242 21.08 -0.13 20.71
CA SER A 242 21.35 -1.54 20.36
C SER A 242 21.03 -1.84 18.89
N LEU A 243 19.95 -1.28 18.34
CA LEU A 243 19.57 -1.45 16.94
C LEU A 243 20.57 -0.82 15.98
N ILE A 244 21.10 0.38 16.30
CA ILE A 244 22.14 1.05 15.51
C ILE A 244 23.43 0.23 15.53
N ASP A 245 23.90 -0.18 16.70
CA ASP A 245 25.12 -0.99 16.85
C ASP A 245 25.01 -2.30 16.07
N GLN A 246 23.86 -2.96 16.13
CA GLN A 246 23.62 -4.17 15.36
C GLN A 246 23.60 -3.90 13.85
N SER A 247 22.99 -2.81 13.42
CA SER A 247 22.93 -2.45 11.99
C SER A 247 24.31 -2.13 11.41
N ILE A 248 25.17 -1.48 12.20
CA ILE A 248 26.57 -1.21 11.83
C ILE A 248 27.34 -2.53 11.68
N LYS A 249 27.26 -3.43 12.67
CA LYS A 249 27.92 -4.75 12.63
C LYS A 249 27.46 -5.58 11.42
N ASP A 250 26.17 -5.57 11.13
CA ASP A 250 25.60 -6.27 9.98
C ASP A 250 26.04 -5.62 8.66
N GLY A 251 26.07 -4.29 8.60
CA GLY A 251 26.59 -3.54 7.46
C GLY A 251 28.06 -3.85 7.20
N ASP A 252 28.89 -3.80 8.23
CA ASP A 252 30.31 -4.12 8.14
C ASP A 252 30.54 -5.54 7.61
N LYS A 253 29.81 -6.52 8.14
CA LYS A 253 29.91 -7.91 7.68
C LYS A 253 29.57 -8.07 6.19
N HIS A 254 28.61 -7.31 5.68
CA HIS A 254 28.19 -7.38 4.28
C HIS A 254 29.03 -6.53 3.32
N ASN A 255 29.78 -5.55 3.83
CA ASN A 255 30.50 -4.55 3.04
C ASN A 255 32.03 -4.69 3.07
N GLN A 256 32.58 -5.65 3.84
CA GLN A 256 34.01 -5.82 4.01
C GLN A 256 34.73 -6.38 2.78
N GLY A 257 34.03 -7.03 1.88
CA GLY A 257 34.61 -7.73 0.74
C GLY A 257 35.01 -6.85 -0.43
N ASN A 258 34.91 -5.50 -0.33
CA ASN A 258 35.20 -4.61 -1.44
C ASN A 258 35.69 -3.21 -1.00
N PRO A 259 36.48 -2.53 -1.86
CA PRO A 259 37.08 -1.23 -1.54
C PRO A 259 36.10 -0.04 -1.56
N PHE A 260 34.84 -0.24 -1.91
CA PHE A 260 33.84 0.81 -2.03
C PHE A 260 32.88 0.84 -0.85
N TYR A 261 33.06 -0.04 0.12
CA TYR A 261 32.20 -0.18 1.30
C TYR A 261 30.70 -0.24 0.93
N MET A 262 30.40 -1.06 -0.07
CA MET A 262 29.04 -1.33 -0.52
C MET A 262 28.69 -2.80 -0.31
N ASP A 263 27.41 -3.15 -0.45
CA ASP A 263 26.98 -4.55 -0.36
C ASP A 263 27.82 -5.45 -1.30
N ASP A 264 28.40 -6.51 -0.75
CA ASP A 264 29.31 -7.39 -1.48
C ASP A 264 28.67 -8.11 -2.66
N ASN A 265 27.36 -8.39 -2.59
CA ASN A 265 26.64 -9.02 -3.69
C ASN A 265 26.42 -8.02 -4.84
N VAL A 266 26.12 -6.76 -4.50
CA VAL A 266 26.02 -5.67 -5.48
C VAL A 266 27.36 -5.44 -6.12
N TYR A 267 28.44 -5.35 -5.35
CA TYR A 267 29.79 -5.22 -5.86
C TYR A 267 30.18 -6.36 -6.80
N LYS A 268 29.96 -7.61 -6.38
CA LYS A 268 30.29 -8.80 -7.19
C LYS A 268 29.52 -8.86 -8.49
N ARG A 269 28.24 -8.49 -8.49
CA ARG A 269 27.37 -8.59 -9.66
C ARG A 269 27.53 -7.42 -10.63
N LEU A 270 27.60 -6.19 -10.15
CA LEU A 270 27.51 -4.99 -11.00
C LEU A 270 28.86 -4.30 -11.19
N ILE A 271 29.64 -4.15 -10.16
CA ILE A 271 30.86 -3.30 -10.19
C ILE A 271 32.09 -4.09 -10.61
N ARG A 272 32.36 -5.24 -9.99
CA ARG A 272 33.54 -6.06 -10.28
C ARG A 272 33.68 -6.47 -11.75
N PRO A 273 32.62 -6.87 -12.47
CA PRO A 273 32.70 -7.16 -13.90
C PRO A 273 33.08 -5.94 -14.75
N SER A 274 32.55 -4.75 -14.42
CA SER A 274 32.81 -3.50 -15.11
C SER A 274 34.28 -3.07 -14.96
N LEU A 275 34.87 -3.21 -13.79
CA LEU A 275 36.26 -2.91 -13.52
C LEU A 275 37.20 -3.86 -14.25
N LYS A 276 36.87 -5.15 -14.37
CA LYS A 276 37.64 -6.13 -15.11
C LYS A 276 37.69 -5.82 -16.62
N LYS A 277 36.59 -5.29 -17.20
CA LYS A 277 36.55 -4.88 -18.61
C LYS A 277 37.42 -3.67 -18.91
N LYS A 278 37.58 -2.72 -17.97
CA LYS A 278 38.45 -1.54 -18.13
C LYS A 278 39.93 -1.86 -18.01
N LYS A 279 40.35 -2.98 -17.43
CA LYS A 279 41.75 -3.36 -17.23
C LYS A 279 42.44 -4.07 -18.41
N LYS A 280 41.84 -4.12 -19.62
CA LYS A 280 42.49 -4.62 -20.83
C LYS A 280 42.57 -3.52 -21.91
N PRO A 281 43.52 -2.58 -21.88
CA PRO A 281 43.95 -1.97 -23.10
C PRO A 281 44.75 -3.04 -23.82
N LYS A 282 44.23 -3.54 -24.95
CA LYS A 282 45.06 -4.29 -25.90
C LYS A 282 46.03 -3.28 -26.50
N CYS A 283 47.20 -3.18 -25.92
CA CYS A 283 48.34 -2.60 -26.63
C CYS A 283 48.71 -3.56 -27.77
N LYS A 284 48.17 -3.35 -28.94
CA LYS A 284 48.72 -3.96 -30.17
C LYS A 284 50.03 -3.25 -30.47
N ARG A 285 51.16 -3.81 -30.03
CA ARG A 285 52.44 -3.50 -30.67
C ARG A 285 52.33 -3.98 -32.11
N LYS A 286 52.30 -3.04 -33.05
CA LYS A 286 52.70 -3.29 -34.44
C LYS A 286 54.20 -3.31 -34.44
N LEU A 287 54.79 -4.46 -34.75
CA LEU A 287 56.13 -4.60 -35.35
C LEU A 287 56.03 -4.24 -36.82
#